data_1d506df41c2d678583e234ed8fa11d49
#
_entry.id   1d506df41c2d678583e234ed8fa11d49
#
_cell.length_a   1.000
_cell.length_b   1.000
_cell.length_c   1.000
_cell.angle_alpha   90.00
_cell.angle_beta   90.00
_cell.angle_gamma   90.00
#
_symmetry.space_group_name_H-M   'P 1'
#
loop_
_entity.id
_entity.type
_entity.pdbx_description
1 polymer ?
#
loop_
_entity_poly.entity_id
_entity_poly.type
_entity_poly.pdbx_seq_one_letter_code
_entity_poly.pdbx_strand_id
1 'polypeptide(L)'
;MKVLFDHQLPFALAHGGFEQQLLQTKAALEQAGVETDFVRWWDAAQRGELIHFAGRPAADYIAFAHGRGCKVVIAELLTATGSRSRSELALQRMATGVLRKILPAAFTARMAWDAYRLADACIANTAWEAHLMHYLFAAPRERVHVVPNGVEEIFLNSTSAARGHWLVCTATITERKRVLELAKAAVAAQTPLWIIGKPYSDSDTYAQKFFALAKQQPQILRYEGAIQDRARLARIYREARGFVLLSAMETRSLSAEEAAACECPLLLSDLPWARSTFGGHAGYCPVVSPERAAGFLRKFYDAAPLLPPPPKPASWPEIARQFKAVYERVLERK
;
A
#
# COMPACT_ATOMS: atom_id res chain seq x y z
N MET A 1 -27.30 0.20 5.73
CA MET A 1 -26.10 -0.53 6.16
C MET A 1 -25.18 0.43 6.88
N LYS A 2 -24.83 0.09 8.14
CA LYS A 2 -23.91 0.85 8.97
C LYS A 2 -22.63 0.05 9.23
N VAL A 3 -21.48 0.60 8.81
CA VAL A 3 -20.16 -0.02 8.91
C VAL A 3 -19.32 0.71 9.93
N LEU A 4 -18.76 -0.02 10.89
CA LEU A 4 -17.84 0.50 11.87
C LEU A 4 -16.40 0.20 11.44
N PHE A 5 -15.57 1.22 11.34
CA PHE A 5 -14.14 1.06 11.06
C PHE A 5 -13.37 0.90 12.36
N ASP A 6 -12.52 -0.14 12.42
CA ASP A 6 -11.59 -0.34 13.52
C ASP A 6 -10.18 -0.67 13.03
N HIS A 7 -9.18 -0.43 13.82
CA HIS A 7 -7.78 -0.68 13.50
C HIS A 7 -6.92 -0.86 14.76
N GLN A 8 -5.78 -1.53 14.61
CA GLN A 8 -4.94 -1.93 15.74
C GLN A 8 -4.21 -0.77 16.44
N LEU A 9 -3.83 0.29 15.71
CA LEU A 9 -3.00 1.39 16.22
C LEU A 9 -3.66 2.74 15.92
N PRO A 10 -3.80 3.62 16.93
CA PRO A 10 -4.30 4.97 16.71
C PRO A 10 -3.45 5.75 15.71
N PHE A 11 -4.07 6.57 14.87
CA PHE A 11 -3.35 7.41 13.89
C PHE A 11 -2.36 8.38 14.52
N ALA A 12 -2.61 8.80 15.77
CA ALA A 12 -1.67 9.61 16.53
C ALA A 12 -0.30 8.93 16.75
N LEU A 13 -0.26 7.58 16.70
CA LEU A 13 0.96 6.78 16.86
C LEU A 13 1.54 6.30 15.54
N ALA A 14 0.76 6.25 14.47
CA ALA A 14 1.19 5.73 13.18
C ALA A 14 0.44 6.43 12.03
N HIS A 15 1.01 7.48 11.50
CA HIS A 15 0.49 8.20 10.34
C HIS A 15 1.13 7.76 9.03
N GLY A 16 0.50 8.05 7.89
CA GLY A 16 1.06 7.78 6.56
C GLY A 16 0.09 7.14 5.58
N GLY A 17 0.60 6.31 4.68
CA GLY A 17 -0.21 5.71 3.60
C GLY A 17 -1.38 4.86 4.10
N PHE A 18 -1.24 4.19 5.24
CA PHE A 18 -2.31 3.41 5.86
C PHE A 18 -3.47 4.30 6.35
N GLU A 19 -3.15 5.38 7.05
CA GLU A 19 -4.13 6.37 7.48
C GLU A 19 -4.88 6.95 6.28
N GLN A 20 -4.16 7.40 5.26
CA GLN A 20 -4.75 7.93 4.02
C GLN A 20 -5.68 6.92 3.36
N GLN A 21 -5.25 5.67 3.23
CA GLN A 21 -6.08 4.61 2.67
C GLN A 21 -7.38 4.43 3.45
N LEU A 22 -7.32 4.36 4.77
CA LEU A 22 -8.50 4.11 5.61
C LEU A 22 -9.48 5.28 5.57
N LEU A 23 -8.98 6.51 5.68
CA LEU A 23 -9.80 7.73 5.61
C LEU A 23 -10.44 7.91 4.24
N GLN A 24 -9.71 7.67 3.15
CA GLN A 24 -10.25 7.75 1.79
C GLN A 24 -11.28 6.66 1.52
N THR A 25 -11.03 5.43 1.99
CA THR A 25 -12.01 4.33 1.87
C THR A 25 -13.31 4.69 2.59
N LYS A 26 -13.20 5.20 3.83
CA LYS A 26 -14.38 5.63 4.61
C LYS A 26 -15.14 6.74 3.90
N ALA A 27 -14.47 7.81 3.48
CA ALA A 27 -15.09 8.94 2.79
C ALA A 27 -15.76 8.53 1.47
N ALA A 28 -15.13 7.64 0.69
CA ALA A 28 -15.70 7.15 -0.56
C ALA A 28 -16.95 6.28 -0.33
N LEU A 29 -16.98 5.48 0.74
CA LEU A 29 -18.15 4.70 1.13
C LEU A 29 -19.32 5.59 1.59
N GLU A 30 -19.05 6.66 2.32
CA GLU A 30 -20.07 7.66 2.70
C GLU A 30 -20.69 8.32 1.47
N GLN A 31 -19.87 8.69 0.49
CA GLN A 31 -20.36 9.21 -0.81
C GLN A 31 -21.17 8.19 -1.59
N ALA A 32 -20.89 6.87 -1.41
CA ALA A 32 -21.65 5.78 -1.99
C ALA A 32 -22.92 5.40 -1.18
N GLY A 33 -23.30 6.19 -0.16
CA GLY A 33 -24.50 6.02 0.65
C GLY A 33 -24.37 4.94 1.73
N VAL A 34 -23.17 4.59 2.16
CA VAL A 34 -22.93 3.69 3.30
C VAL A 34 -22.74 4.56 4.55
N GLU A 35 -23.52 4.34 5.60
CA GLU A 35 -23.31 4.97 6.89
C GLU A 35 -22.04 4.41 7.51
N THR A 36 -21.05 5.25 7.84
CA THR A 36 -19.79 4.81 8.43
C THR A 36 -19.42 5.58 9.69
N ASP A 37 -18.78 4.91 10.63
CA ASP A 37 -18.23 5.53 11.85
C ASP A 37 -16.95 4.77 12.24
N PHE A 38 -16.13 5.37 13.10
CA PHE A 38 -15.07 4.61 13.78
C PHE A 38 -15.61 3.94 15.04
N VAL A 39 -15.07 2.78 15.41
CA VAL A 39 -15.37 2.14 16.67
C VAL A 39 -14.99 3.08 17.82
N ARG A 40 -15.95 3.39 18.67
CA ARG A 40 -15.76 4.18 19.90
C ARG A 40 -15.69 3.24 21.09
N TRP A 41 -14.50 2.94 21.53
CA TRP A 41 -14.21 1.97 22.61
C TRP A 41 -14.92 2.27 23.93
N TRP A 42 -15.32 3.51 24.15
CA TRP A 42 -16.01 3.99 25.36
C TRP A 42 -17.53 4.05 25.24
N ASP A 43 -18.07 3.76 24.06
CA ASP A 43 -19.52 3.90 23.77
C ASP A 43 -20.20 2.54 23.65
N ALA A 44 -20.70 2.03 24.76
CA ALA A 44 -21.43 0.78 24.82
C ALA A 44 -22.78 0.79 24.03
N ALA A 45 -23.27 1.99 23.69
CA ALA A 45 -24.50 2.15 22.91
C ALA A 45 -24.29 2.17 21.40
N GLN A 46 -23.03 2.26 20.92
CA GLN A 46 -22.72 2.23 19.49
C GLN A 46 -23.24 0.93 18.86
N ARG A 47 -23.83 1.04 17.69
CA ARG A 47 -24.35 -0.10 16.90
C ARG A 47 -23.81 0.00 15.48
N GLY A 48 -23.60 -1.16 14.87
CA GLY A 48 -23.24 -1.35 13.46
C GLY A 48 -23.61 -2.77 13.02
N GLU A 49 -23.80 -2.97 11.75
CA GLU A 49 -24.12 -4.28 11.16
C GLU A 49 -22.84 -5.03 10.78
N LEU A 50 -21.77 -4.26 10.47
CA LEU A 50 -20.49 -4.77 10.00
C LEU A 50 -19.33 -3.97 10.59
N ILE A 51 -18.27 -4.68 10.97
CA ILE A 51 -16.98 -4.07 11.34
C ILE A 51 -16.00 -4.29 10.18
N HIS A 52 -15.49 -3.20 9.61
CA HIS A 52 -14.33 -3.21 8.72
C HIS A 52 -13.07 -3.04 9.57
N PHE A 53 -12.39 -4.14 9.84
CA PHE A 53 -11.17 -4.13 10.66
C PHE A 53 -9.94 -3.98 9.76
N ALA A 54 -9.27 -2.85 9.85
CA ALA A 54 -8.04 -2.59 9.11
C ALA A 54 -6.84 -3.19 9.85
N GLY A 55 -6.53 -4.42 9.54
CA GLY A 55 -5.50 -5.23 10.19
C GLY A 55 -5.99 -6.64 10.47
N ARG A 56 -5.39 -7.29 11.47
CA ARG A 56 -5.71 -8.65 11.90
C ARG A 56 -6.18 -8.64 13.34
N PRO A 57 -7.50 -8.70 13.61
CA PRO A 57 -8.03 -8.77 14.96
C PRO A 57 -7.74 -10.15 15.60
N ALA A 58 -7.77 -10.22 16.92
CA ALA A 58 -7.73 -11.47 17.64
C ALA A 58 -9.01 -12.30 17.39
N ALA A 59 -8.95 -13.62 17.58
CA ALA A 59 -10.07 -14.51 17.34
C ALA A 59 -11.28 -14.22 18.26
N ASP A 60 -11.02 -13.85 19.51
CA ASP A 60 -12.03 -13.45 20.49
C ASP A 60 -12.74 -12.14 20.09
N TYR A 61 -12.03 -11.17 19.50
CA TYR A 61 -12.66 -9.99 18.94
C TYR A 61 -13.74 -10.34 17.91
N ILE A 62 -13.42 -11.27 16.98
CA ILE A 62 -14.38 -11.71 15.98
C ILE A 62 -15.56 -12.44 16.64
N ALA A 63 -15.29 -13.31 17.61
CA ALA A 63 -16.32 -14.02 18.35
C ALA A 63 -17.26 -13.06 19.11
N PHE A 64 -16.72 -12.01 19.75
CA PHE A 64 -17.54 -10.99 20.41
C PHE A 64 -18.37 -10.19 19.43
N ALA A 65 -17.82 -9.82 18.27
CA ALA A 65 -18.55 -9.13 17.22
C ALA A 65 -19.73 -9.99 16.72
N HIS A 66 -19.50 -11.28 16.44
CA HIS A 66 -20.54 -12.22 16.04
C HIS A 66 -21.60 -12.40 17.14
N GLY A 67 -21.19 -12.49 18.42
CA GLY A 67 -22.11 -12.55 19.56
C GLY A 67 -23.00 -11.31 19.71
N ARG A 68 -22.63 -10.19 19.11
CA ARG A 68 -23.42 -8.95 19.03
C ARG A 68 -24.17 -8.79 17.71
N GLY A 69 -24.15 -9.79 16.84
CA GLY A 69 -24.78 -9.76 15.53
C GLY A 69 -24.04 -8.93 14.48
N CYS A 70 -22.80 -8.50 14.75
CA CYS A 70 -21.94 -7.77 13.80
C CYS A 70 -21.14 -8.74 12.95
N LYS A 71 -21.15 -8.59 11.64
CA LYS A 71 -20.24 -9.26 10.71
C LYS A 71 -18.85 -8.61 10.76
N VAL A 72 -17.79 -9.37 10.44
CA VAL A 72 -16.41 -8.87 10.46
C VAL A 72 -15.77 -9.07 9.11
N VAL A 73 -15.34 -7.98 8.50
CA VAL A 73 -14.52 -7.94 7.28
C VAL A 73 -13.12 -7.43 7.65
N ILE A 74 -12.09 -8.20 7.34
CA ILE A 74 -10.70 -7.82 7.62
C ILE A 74 -10.01 -7.33 6.34
N ALA A 75 -9.24 -6.25 6.48
CA ALA A 75 -8.42 -5.66 5.42
C ALA A 75 -7.00 -5.43 5.96
N GLU A 76 -6.16 -6.46 5.91
CA GLU A 76 -4.79 -6.39 6.41
C GLU A 76 -3.81 -6.14 5.27
N LEU A 77 -2.86 -5.24 5.51
CA LEU A 77 -1.74 -4.99 4.62
C LEU A 77 -0.60 -5.99 4.92
N LEU A 78 -0.40 -6.95 4.03
CA LEU A 78 0.66 -7.96 4.17
C LEU A 78 2.04 -7.47 3.71
N THR A 79 2.41 -6.22 4.05
CA THR A 79 3.59 -5.52 3.53
C THR A 79 4.88 -6.33 3.67
N ALA A 80 5.24 -6.71 4.87
CA ALA A 80 6.47 -7.48 5.12
C ALA A 80 6.36 -8.91 4.55
N THR A 81 5.23 -9.57 4.78
CA THR A 81 4.98 -10.93 4.29
C THR A 81 4.91 -10.98 2.78
N GLY A 82 4.22 -10.01 2.15
CA GLY A 82 4.06 -9.93 0.70
C GLY A 82 5.34 -9.64 -0.08
N SER A 83 6.38 -9.17 0.61
CA SER A 83 7.68 -8.87 0.02
C SER A 83 8.71 -10.00 0.18
N ARG A 84 8.35 -11.10 0.84
CA ARG A 84 9.22 -12.26 1.05
C ARG A 84 9.39 -13.08 -0.23
N SER A 85 10.53 -13.77 -0.31
CA SER A 85 10.79 -14.75 -1.36
C SER A 85 9.88 -16.00 -1.20
N ARG A 86 9.73 -16.76 -2.28
CA ARG A 86 8.94 -18.01 -2.26
C ARG A 86 9.46 -19.02 -1.23
N SER A 87 10.78 -19.13 -1.05
CA SER A 87 11.42 -20.01 -0.07
C SER A 87 11.12 -19.59 1.37
N GLU A 88 11.19 -18.28 1.67
CA GLU A 88 10.82 -17.74 2.99
C GLU A 88 9.33 -17.96 3.30
N LEU A 89 8.46 -17.80 2.32
CA LEU A 89 7.03 -18.06 2.48
C LEU A 89 6.73 -19.54 2.71
N ALA A 90 7.42 -20.45 2.01
CA ALA A 90 7.30 -21.90 2.21
C ALA A 90 7.77 -22.30 3.62
N LEU A 91 8.91 -21.76 4.07
CA LEU A 91 9.42 -21.96 5.43
C LEU A 91 8.44 -21.42 6.48
N GLN A 92 7.91 -20.23 6.28
CA GLN A 92 6.91 -19.62 7.17
C GLN A 92 5.66 -20.49 7.27
N ARG A 93 5.14 -21.00 6.14
CA ARG A 93 3.97 -21.89 6.12
C ARG A 93 4.24 -23.18 6.91
N MET A 94 5.39 -23.79 6.69
CA MET A 94 5.80 -25.00 7.42
C MET A 94 5.91 -24.73 8.94
N ALA A 95 6.63 -23.67 9.31
CA ALA A 95 6.79 -23.27 10.71
C ALA A 95 5.45 -22.97 11.38
N THR A 96 4.57 -22.20 10.71
CA THR A 96 3.22 -21.91 11.22
C THR A 96 2.40 -23.19 11.41
N GLY A 97 2.47 -24.12 10.45
CA GLY A 97 1.78 -25.41 10.53
C GLY A 97 2.25 -26.28 11.69
N VAL A 98 3.56 -26.30 11.97
CA VAL A 98 4.16 -27.02 13.12
C VAL A 98 3.78 -26.35 14.43
N LEU A 99 3.96 -25.01 14.52
CA LEU A 99 3.67 -24.25 15.74
C LEU A 99 2.19 -24.36 16.17
N ARG A 100 1.26 -24.38 15.22
CA ARG A 100 -0.18 -24.60 15.50
C ARG A 100 -0.47 -25.96 16.13
N LYS A 101 0.36 -26.97 15.87
CA LYS A 101 0.18 -28.33 16.43
C LYS A 101 0.84 -28.50 17.78
N ILE A 102 1.91 -27.78 18.05
CA ILE A 102 2.77 -27.97 19.24
C ILE A 102 2.43 -26.96 20.34
N LEU A 103 2.14 -25.71 19.97
CA LEU A 103 1.91 -24.65 20.95
C LEU A 103 0.48 -24.68 21.48
N PRO A 104 0.30 -24.42 22.81
CA PRO A 104 -1.01 -24.24 23.40
C PRO A 104 -1.78 -23.12 22.70
N ALA A 105 -3.12 -23.26 22.62
CA ALA A 105 -4.01 -22.30 21.97
C ALA A 105 -3.83 -20.85 22.48
N ALA A 106 -3.52 -20.67 23.77
CA ALA A 106 -3.25 -19.36 24.36
C ALA A 106 -2.06 -18.61 23.72
N PHE A 107 -1.06 -19.32 23.23
CA PHE A 107 0.08 -18.72 22.50
C PHE A 107 -0.27 -18.43 21.05
N THR A 108 -0.97 -19.34 20.38
CA THR A 108 -1.35 -19.15 18.98
C THR A 108 -2.45 -18.10 18.80
N ALA A 109 -3.30 -17.88 19.81
CA ALA A 109 -4.32 -16.84 19.83
C ALA A 109 -3.73 -15.44 19.65
N ARG A 110 -2.56 -15.16 20.27
CA ARG A 110 -1.85 -13.88 20.12
C ARG A 110 -1.35 -13.61 18.69
N MET A 111 -1.13 -14.66 17.89
CA MET A 111 -0.68 -14.54 16.49
C MET A 111 -1.84 -14.25 15.55
N ALA A 112 -3.08 -14.33 16.03
CA ALA A 112 -4.32 -14.09 15.28
C ALA A 112 -4.39 -14.81 13.92
N TRP A 113 -3.74 -15.98 13.78
CA TRP A 113 -3.70 -16.73 12.52
C TRP A 113 -5.06 -17.25 12.08
N ASP A 114 -5.99 -17.42 13.01
CA ASP A 114 -7.34 -17.88 12.73
C ASP A 114 -8.28 -16.77 12.27
N ALA A 115 -7.89 -15.51 12.41
CA ALA A 115 -8.73 -14.36 12.04
C ALA A 115 -9.23 -14.46 10.58
N TYR A 116 -8.36 -14.84 9.64
CA TYR A 116 -8.73 -14.99 8.22
C TYR A 116 -9.76 -16.07 7.95
N ARG A 117 -9.79 -17.12 8.79
CA ARG A 117 -10.74 -18.22 8.68
C ARG A 117 -12.06 -17.89 9.37
N LEU A 118 -12.02 -17.09 10.42
CA LEU A 118 -13.17 -16.72 11.24
C LEU A 118 -13.94 -15.52 10.67
N ALA A 119 -13.25 -14.60 10.02
CA ALA A 119 -13.86 -13.43 9.41
C ALA A 119 -14.90 -13.81 8.33
N ASP A 120 -15.95 -13.00 8.21
CA ASP A 120 -16.98 -13.16 7.20
C ASP A 120 -16.47 -12.87 5.78
N ALA A 121 -15.52 -11.93 5.65
CA ALA A 121 -14.75 -11.71 4.42
C ALA A 121 -13.36 -11.17 4.73
N CYS A 122 -12.43 -11.34 3.76
CA CYS A 122 -11.09 -10.79 3.77
C CYS A 122 -10.88 -9.96 2.52
N ILE A 123 -10.35 -8.77 2.66
CA ILE A 123 -10.04 -7.87 1.56
C ILE A 123 -8.53 -7.79 1.39
N ALA A 124 -8.08 -8.03 0.18
CA ALA A 124 -6.70 -7.92 -0.26
C ALA A 124 -6.57 -6.78 -1.27
N ASN A 125 -5.49 -6.02 -1.21
CA ASN A 125 -5.23 -4.95 -2.19
C ASN A 125 -4.71 -5.47 -3.54
N THR A 126 -4.19 -6.70 -3.57
CA THR A 126 -3.63 -7.32 -4.77
C THR A 126 -3.99 -8.81 -4.84
N ALA A 127 -3.98 -9.37 -6.04
CA ALA A 127 -4.14 -10.82 -6.23
C ALA A 127 -3.06 -11.62 -5.50
N TRP A 128 -1.84 -11.05 -5.35
CA TRP A 128 -0.77 -11.67 -4.59
C TRP A 128 -1.10 -11.75 -3.09
N GLU A 129 -1.62 -10.70 -2.49
CA GLU A 129 -2.07 -10.74 -1.08
C GLU A 129 -3.22 -11.73 -0.87
N ALA A 130 -4.19 -11.75 -1.78
CA ALA A 130 -5.28 -12.74 -1.74
C ALA A 130 -4.74 -14.17 -1.77
N HIS A 131 -3.73 -14.45 -2.62
CA HIS A 131 -3.03 -15.73 -2.62
C HIS A 131 -2.37 -16.02 -1.26
N LEU A 132 -1.68 -15.05 -0.65
CA LEU A 132 -1.02 -15.22 0.64
C LEU A 132 -1.99 -15.44 1.80
N MET A 133 -3.13 -14.77 1.82
CA MET A 133 -4.19 -14.98 2.81
C MET A 133 -4.66 -16.44 2.80
N HIS A 134 -4.82 -17.00 1.60
CA HIS A 134 -5.15 -18.42 1.46
C HIS A 134 -3.95 -19.33 1.79
N TYR A 135 -2.78 -19.04 1.22
CA TYR A 135 -1.60 -19.92 1.29
C TYR A 135 -1.04 -20.06 2.71
N LEU A 136 -0.94 -18.95 3.45
CA LEU A 136 -0.33 -18.92 4.79
C LEU A 136 -1.35 -19.09 5.92
N PHE A 137 -2.56 -18.57 5.75
CA PHE A 137 -3.54 -18.45 6.83
C PHE A 137 -4.81 -19.28 6.60
N ALA A 138 -4.87 -20.03 5.49
CA ALA A 138 -6.01 -20.86 5.12
C ALA A 138 -7.36 -20.10 5.06
N ALA A 139 -7.31 -18.83 4.62
CA ALA A 139 -8.53 -18.07 4.34
C ALA A 139 -9.37 -18.80 3.30
N PRO A 140 -10.69 -18.99 3.51
CA PRO A 140 -11.58 -19.59 2.51
C PRO A 140 -11.57 -18.75 1.24
N ARG A 141 -11.38 -19.37 0.08
CA ARG A 141 -11.25 -18.64 -1.21
C ARG A 141 -12.48 -17.80 -1.53
N GLU A 142 -13.65 -18.31 -1.21
CA GLU A 142 -14.96 -17.66 -1.42
C GLU A 142 -15.21 -16.45 -0.50
N ARG A 143 -14.36 -16.27 0.51
CA ARG A 143 -14.37 -15.10 1.42
C ARG A 143 -13.29 -14.10 1.15
N VAL A 144 -12.35 -14.39 0.25
CA VAL A 144 -11.25 -13.45 -0.09
C VAL A 144 -11.62 -12.67 -1.36
N HIS A 145 -11.64 -11.35 -1.22
CA HIS A 145 -11.95 -10.42 -2.29
C HIS A 145 -10.76 -9.50 -2.57
N VAL A 146 -10.45 -9.30 -3.85
CA VAL A 146 -9.42 -8.33 -4.25
C VAL A 146 -10.11 -7.00 -4.50
N VAL A 147 -9.89 -6.05 -3.60
CA VAL A 147 -10.39 -4.67 -3.73
C VAL A 147 -9.18 -3.74 -3.56
N PRO A 148 -8.67 -3.18 -4.66
CA PRO A 148 -7.49 -2.32 -4.62
C PRO A 148 -7.78 -0.96 -3.98
N ASN A 149 -6.72 -0.17 -3.77
CA ASN A 149 -6.89 1.24 -3.44
C ASN A 149 -7.45 2.01 -4.64
N GLY A 150 -8.22 3.05 -4.35
CA GLY A 150 -8.60 4.04 -5.34
C GLY A 150 -7.56 5.14 -5.52
N VAL A 151 -7.73 5.90 -6.58
CA VAL A 151 -6.98 7.13 -6.84
C VAL A 151 -7.95 8.30 -6.95
N GLU A 152 -7.52 9.47 -6.48
CA GLU A 152 -8.32 10.69 -6.60
C GLU A 152 -8.47 11.10 -8.08
N GLU A 153 -9.65 11.59 -8.46
CA GLU A 153 -9.97 11.95 -9.84
C GLU A 153 -9.01 12.99 -10.44
N ILE A 154 -8.43 13.86 -9.61
CA ILE A 154 -7.43 14.84 -10.05
C ILE A 154 -6.22 14.21 -10.75
N PHE A 155 -5.86 12.98 -10.41
CA PHE A 155 -4.79 12.24 -11.09
C PHE A 155 -5.28 11.53 -12.36
N LEU A 156 -6.55 11.12 -12.40
CA LEU A 156 -7.15 10.41 -13.53
C LEU A 156 -7.50 11.34 -14.71
N ASN A 157 -7.70 12.62 -14.44
CA ASN A 157 -8.02 13.61 -15.45
C ASN A 157 -6.82 13.83 -16.38
N SER A 158 -6.91 13.27 -17.58
CA SER A 158 -5.83 13.31 -18.57
C SER A 158 -5.71 14.72 -19.18
N THR A 159 -4.67 15.44 -18.80
CA THR A 159 -4.16 16.58 -19.57
C THR A 159 -2.78 16.18 -20.08
N SER A 160 -2.63 16.03 -21.38
CA SER A 160 -1.32 15.74 -21.98
C SER A 160 -0.34 16.86 -21.64
N ALA A 161 0.83 16.49 -21.14
CA ALA A 161 1.91 17.41 -20.84
C ALA A 161 3.22 16.89 -21.46
N ALA A 162 4.06 17.81 -21.91
CA ALA A 162 5.41 17.44 -22.35
C ALA A 162 6.22 16.92 -21.16
N ARG A 163 6.85 15.77 -21.33
CA ARG A 163 7.71 15.17 -20.31
C ARG A 163 8.99 15.97 -20.12
N GLY A 164 9.30 16.33 -18.89
CA GLY A 164 10.54 16.98 -18.51
C GLY A 164 11.69 16.00 -18.34
N HIS A 165 12.76 16.45 -17.67
CA HIS A 165 13.98 15.68 -17.47
C HIS A 165 14.08 15.02 -16.09
N TRP A 166 13.21 15.36 -15.12
CA TRP A 166 13.27 14.81 -13.78
C TRP A 166 12.57 13.46 -13.68
N LEU A 167 13.26 12.45 -13.14
CA LEU A 167 12.59 11.35 -12.48
C LEU A 167 12.01 11.85 -11.16
N VAL A 168 10.84 11.34 -10.76
CA VAL A 168 10.17 11.74 -9.52
C VAL A 168 10.01 10.56 -8.60
N CYS A 169 10.30 10.75 -7.31
CA CYS A 169 10.00 9.81 -6.24
C CYS A 169 9.16 10.51 -5.17
N THR A 170 7.97 10.01 -4.89
CA THR A 170 7.14 10.49 -3.79
C THR A 170 7.05 9.44 -2.71
N ALA A 171 7.71 9.67 -1.57
CA ALA A 171 7.79 8.71 -0.49
C ALA A 171 8.14 9.37 0.86
N THR A 172 7.73 8.75 1.97
CA THR A 172 8.30 9.04 3.28
C THR A 172 9.78 8.67 3.27
N ILE A 173 10.64 9.55 3.79
CA ILE A 173 12.09 9.32 3.82
C ILE A 173 12.41 8.33 4.93
N THR A 174 12.51 7.05 4.60
CA THR A 174 12.77 5.94 5.51
C THR A 174 13.62 4.86 4.86
N GLU A 175 14.31 4.05 5.68
CA GLU A 175 15.07 2.88 5.19
C GLU A 175 14.20 1.91 4.39
N ARG A 176 12.94 1.69 4.81
CA ARG A 176 11.99 0.84 4.11
C ARG A 176 11.73 1.32 2.68
N LYS A 177 11.61 2.63 2.49
CA LYS A 177 11.40 3.26 1.16
C LYS A 177 12.69 3.42 0.36
N ARG A 178 13.84 3.21 1.00
CA ARG A 178 15.18 3.24 0.38
C ARG A 178 15.46 4.54 -0.40
N VAL A 179 14.99 5.67 0.14
CA VAL A 179 15.14 6.98 -0.52
C VAL A 179 16.61 7.39 -0.62
N LEU A 180 17.42 7.12 0.41
CA LEU A 180 18.87 7.39 0.39
C LEU A 180 19.58 6.52 -0.64
N GLU A 181 19.23 5.22 -0.72
CA GLU A 181 19.81 4.29 -1.69
C GLU A 181 19.44 4.70 -3.13
N LEU A 182 18.20 5.12 -3.35
CA LEU A 182 17.75 5.65 -4.64
C LEU A 182 18.51 6.94 -5.00
N ALA A 183 18.69 7.86 -4.04
CA ALA A 183 19.47 9.09 -4.26
C ALA A 183 20.93 8.78 -4.61
N LYS A 184 21.59 7.84 -3.91
CA LYS A 184 22.94 7.37 -4.24
C LYS A 184 23.01 6.76 -5.64
N ALA A 185 22.01 5.93 -6.01
CA ALA A 185 21.92 5.35 -7.34
C ALA A 185 21.76 6.43 -8.43
N ALA A 186 20.96 7.47 -8.18
CA ALA A 186 20.78 8.58 -9.09
C ALA A 186 22.08 9.39 -9.31
N VAL A 187 22.84 9.64 -8.25
CA VAL A 187 24.16 10.28 -8.33
C VAL A 187 25.12 9.42 -9.14
N ALA A 188 25.22 8.13 -8.84
CA ALA A 188 26.09 7.20 -9.57
C ALA A 188 25.71 7.08 -11.06
N ALA A 189 24.41 7.12 -11.37
CA ALA A 189 23.87 7.06 -12.73
C ALA A 189 23.89 8.42 -13.46
N GLN A 190 24.28 9.53 -12.81
CA GLN A 190 24.15 10.90 -13.33
C GLN A 190 22.74 11.17 -13.88
N THR A 191 21.72 10.78 -13.11
CA THR A 191 20.31 10.81 -13.53
C THR A 191 19.54 11.79 -12.65
N PRO A 192 18.95 12.86 -13.20
CA PRO A 192 18.17 13.83 -12.43
C PRO A 192 17.00 13.19 -11.69
N LEU A 193 16.96 13.37 -10.36
CA LEU A 193 15.95 12.80 -9.48
C LEU A 193 15.37 13.86 -8.55
N TRP A 194 14.04 14.02 -8.61
CA TRP A 194 13.29 14.89 -7.71
C TRP A 194 12.58 14.05 -6.64
N ILE A 195 12.95 14.26 -5.38
CA ILE A 195 12.39 13.56 -4.23
C ILE A 195 11.42 14.49 -3.51
N ILE A 196 10.19 14.00 -3.33
CA ILE A 196 9.08 14.69 -2.69
C ILE A 196 8.61 13.86 -1.50
N GLY A 197 8.60 14.47 -0.31
CA GLY A 197 8.19 13.80 0.92
C GLY A 197 8.95 14.28 2.14
N LYS A 198 8.63 13.73 3.29
CA LYS A 198 9.27 14.07 4.56
C LYS A 198 9.56 12.82 5.39
N PRO A 199 10.53 12.84 6.31
CA PRO A 199 10.71 11.78 7.30
C PRO A 199 9.60 11.81 8.36
N TYR A 200 9.55 10.81 9.23
CA TYR A 200 8.73 10.85 10.45
C TYR A 200 9.29 11.82 11.49
N SER A 201 10.61 11.96 11.55
CA SER A 201 11.32 12.93 12.39
C SER A 201 12.50 13.49 11.63
N ASP A 202 12.71 14.80 11.72
CA ASP A 202 13.88 15.46 11.13
C ASP A 202 15.20 15.06 11.82
N SER A 203 15.14 14.52 13.04
CA SER A 203 16.30 13.95 13.75
C SER A 203 16.67 12.53 13.35
N ASP A 204 15.88 11.89 12.45
CA ASP A 204 16.19 10.55 11.95
C ASP A 204 17.54 10.53 11.22
N THR A 205 18.45 9.66 11.67
CA THR A 205 19.82 9.56 11.14
C THR A 205 19.87 9.16 9.67
N TYR A 206 18.91 8.36 9.21
CA TYR A 206 18.79 8.01 7.80
C TYR A 206 18.38 9.22 6.95
N ALA A 207 17.38 9.99 7.42
CA ALA A 207 16.96 11.21 6.75
C ALA A 207 18.06 12.26 6.71
N GLN A 208 18.82 12.44 7.79
CA GLN A 208 19.96 13.35 7.84
C GLN A 208 21.04 13.01 6.79
N LYS A 209 21.35 11.71 6.61
CA LYS A 209 22.26 11.26 5.55
C LYS A 209 21.75 11.59 4.15
N PHE A 210 20.44 11.44 3.93
CA PHE A 210 19.81 11.82 2.67
C PHE A 210 19.89 13.34 2.44
N PHE A 211 19.57 14.17 3.43
CA PHE A 211 19.63 15.63 3.30
C PHE A 211 21.05 16.12 3.01
N ALA A 212 22.06 15.53 3.68
CA ALA A 212 23.46 15.85 3.41
C ALA A 212 23.83 15.53 1.95
N LEU A 213 23.43 14.36 1.43
CA LEU A 213 23.68 13.98 0.05
C LEU A 213 22.96 14.91 -0.94
N ALA A 214 21.69 15.24 -0.70
CA ALA A 214 20.92 16.14 -1.56
C ALA A 214 21.54 17.53 -1.62
N LYS A 215 22.05 18.05 -0.49
CA LYS A 215 22.76 19.32 -0.42
C LYS A 215 24.12 19.30 -1.17
N GLN A 216 24.81 18.16 -1.19
CA GLN A 216 26.09 17.99 -1.89
C GLN A 216 25.93 17.82 -3.40
N GLN A 217 24.77 17.38 -3.88
CA GLN A 217 24.52 17.02 -5.29
C GLN A 217 23.30 17.75 -5.88
N PRO A 218 23.21 19.09 -5.77
CA PRO A 218 22.01 19.84 -6.16
C PRO A 218 21.71 19.81 -7.67
N GLN A 219 22.71 19.50 -8.50
CA GLN A 219 22.57 19.35 -9.95
C GLN A 219 21.90 18.03 -10.36
N ILE A 220 21.95 17.01 -9.49
CA ILE A 220 21.34 15.69 -9.73
C ILE A 220 20.12 15.47 -8.87
N LEU A 221 20.17 15.94 -7.62
CA LEU A 221 19.11 15.69 -6.62
C LEU A 221 18.37 16.99 -6.32
N ARG A 222 17.08 17.00 -6.63
CA ARG A 222 16.14 18.00 -6.15
C ARG A 222 15.36 17.41 -4.99
N TYR A 223 15.33 18.08 -3.87
CA TYR A 223 14.50 17.72 -2.73
C TYR A 223 13.45 18.79 -2.47
N GLU A 224 12.23 18.36 -2.28
CA GLU A 224 11.14 19.19 -1.79
C GLU A 224 10.38 18.39 -0.73
N GLY A 225 10.00 19.05 0.36
CA GLY A 225 9.17 18.43 1.41
C GLY A 225 7.87 17.86 0.88
N ALA A 226 6.98 17.43 1.75
CA ALA A 226 5.68 16.90 1.35
C ALA A 226 4.83 17.98 0.65
N ILE A 227 4.32 17.68 -0.53
CA ILE A 227 3.42 18.54 -1.30
C ILE A 227 1.98 18.15 -0.93
N GLN A 228 1.24 19.07 -0.31
CA GLN A 228 -0.16 18.87 0.07
C GLN A 228 -1.13 19.19 -1.09
N ASP A 229 -0.74 20.09 -1.98
CA ASP A 229 -1.53 20.44 -3.16
C ASP A 229 -1.57 19.26 -4.15
N ARG A 230 -2.70 18.56 -4.19
CA ARG A 230 -2.93 17.39 -5.03
C ARG A 230 -2.89 17.72 -6.51
N ALA A 231 -3.39 18.90 -6.90
CA ALA A 231 -3.37 19.35 -8.29
C ALA A 231 -1.93 19.63 -8.76
N ARG A 232 -1.10 20.24 -7.90
CA ARG A 232 0.32 20.43 -8.15
C ARG A 232 1.05 19.07 -8.26
N LEU A 233 0.77 18.13 -7.37
CA LEU A 233 1.38 16.81 -7.40
C LEU A 233 1.01 16.05 -8.68
N ALA A 234 -0.25 16.09 -9.09
CA ALA A 234 -0.70 15.49 -10.34
C ALA A 234 0.01 16.09 -11.57
N ARG A 235 0.19 17.42 -11.59
CA ARG A 235 0.96 18.10 -12.65
C ARG A 235 2.41 17.62 -12.67
N ILE A 236 3.06 17.50 -11.50
CA ILE A 236 4.43 16.99 -11.39
C ILE A 236 4.53 15.58 -11.97
N TYR A 237 3.61 14.68 -11.68
CA TYR A 237 3.63 13.33 -12.27
C TYR A 237 3.42 13.34 -13.79
N ARG A 238 2.55 14.22 -14.31
CA ARG A 238 2.33 14.37 -15.76
C ARG A 238 3.56 14.90 -16.49
N GLU A 239 4.29 15.83 -15.86
CA GLU A 239 5.49 16.44 -16.41
C GLU A 239 6.76 15.62 -16.14
N ALA A 240 6.73 14.67 -15.21
CA ALA A 240 7.88 13.84 -14.89
C ALA A 240 8.33 13.00 -16.08
N ARG A 241 9.64 12.83 -16.23
CA ARG A 241 10.20 11.86 -17.19
C ARG A 241 9.77 10.43 -16.85
N GLY A 242 9.68 10.12 -15.57
CA GLY A 242 9.21 8.86 -15.04
C GLY A 242 9.11 8.92 -13.52
N PHE A 243 8.37 8.01 -12.94
CA PHE A 243 8.25 7.81 -11.49
C PHE A 243 9.12 6.64 -11.05
N VAL A 244 9.81 6.78 -9.94
CA VAL A 244 10.71 5.74 -9.41
C VAL A 244 10.42 5.47 -7.94
N LEU A 245 10.23 4.20 -7.57
CA LEU A 245 10.08 3.77 -6.19
C LEU A 245 10.79 2.42 -5.97
N LEU A 246 11.95 2.45 -5.30
CA LEU A 246 12.78 1.27 -5.05
C LEU A 246 12.69 0.78 -3.60
N SER A 247 11.49 0.76 -3.03
CA SER A 247 11.22 0.30 -1.65
C SER A 247 11.67 -1.14 -1.42
N ALA A 248 12.13 -1.44 -0.20
CA ALA A 248 12.48 -2.80 0.19
C ALA A 248 11.24 -3.70 0.37
N MET A 249 10.12 -3.10 0.75
CA MET A 249 8.84 -3.80 0.93
C MET A 249 7.66 -2.85 0.75
N GLU A 250 6.62 -3.35 0.10
CA GLU A 250 5.35 -2.68 -0.15
C GLU A 250 4.21 -3.69 -0.23
N THR A 251 2.99 -3.20 -0.02
CA THR A 251 1.75 -3.93 -0.31
C THR A 251 1.17 -3.51 -1.65
N ARG A 252 0.92 -2.22 -1.76
CA ARG A 252 0.46 -1.51 -2.95
C ARG A 252 0.73 -0.02 -2.73
N SER A 253 1.50 0.59 -3.61
CA SER A 253 1.94 1.97 -3.42
C SER A 253 0.94 2.97 -3.99
N LEU A 254 0.29 3.77 -3.13
CA LEU A 254 -0.59 4.86 -3.56
C LEU A 254 0.13 5.82 -4.52
N SER A 255 1.37 6.22 -4.21
CA SER A 255 2.12 7.14 -5.08
C SER A 255 2.47 6.55 -6.45
N ALA A 256 2.70 5.23 -6.53
CA ALA A 256 2.90 4.57 -7.82
C ALA A 256 1.60 4.53 -8.64
N GLU A 257 0.46 4.36 -7.98
CA GLU A 257 -0.85 4.40 -8.65
C GLU A 257 -1.24 5.81 -9.07
N GLU A 258 -0.98 6.81 -8.24
CA GLU A 258 -1.17 8.22 -8.61
C GLU A 258 -0.32 8.59 -9.85
N ALA A 259 0.93 8.15 -9.88
CA ALA A 259 1.80 8.33 -11.03
C ALA A 259 1.27 7.57 -12.26
N ALA A 260 0.78 6.33 -12.10
CA ALA A 260 0.16 5.54 -13.16
C ALA A 260 -1.11 6.22 -13.70
N ALA A 261 -1.96 6.77 -12.81
CA ALA A 261 -3.14 7.55 -13.19
C ALA A 261 -2.79 8.75 -14.07
N CYS A 262 -1.64 9.37 -13.82
CA CYS A 262 -1.05 10.45 -14.62
C CYS A 262 -0.29 9.95 -15.86
N GLU A 263 -0.42 8.67 -16.21
CA GLU A 263 0.26 8.04 -17.35
C GLU A 263 1.80 8.10 -17.27
N CYS A 264 2.35 8.36 -16.07
CA CYS A 264 3.79 8.47 -15.84
C CYS A 264 4.46 7.09 -15.97
N PRO A 265 5.51 6.92 -16.78
CA PRO A 265 6.28 5.67 -16.82
C PRO A 265 6.82 5.30 -15.44
N LEU A 266 6.82 4.01 -15.10
CA LEU A 266 7.14 3.53 -13.77
C LEU A 266 8.43 2.69 -13.75
N LEU A 267 9.32 2.94 -12.78
CA LEU A 267 10.37 2.02 -12.34
C LEU A 267 10.16 1.65 -10.88
N LEU A 268 9.89 0.40 -10.62
CA LEU A 268 9.53 -0.10 -9.29
C LEU A 268 10.51 -1.17 -8.82
N SER A 269 10.58 -1.41 -7.50
CA SER A 269 11.25 -2.60 -6.99
C SER A 269 10.63 -3.87 -7.60
N ASP A 270 11.47 -4.81 -7.98
CA ASP A 270 11.04 -6.13 -8.46
C ASP A 270 10.50 -6.99 -7.30
N LEU A 271 9.31 -6.62 -6.85
CA LEU A 271 8.59 -7.25 -5.76
C LEU A 271 7.25 -7.81 -6.26
N PRO A 272 6.73 -8.87 -5.62
CA PRO A 272 5.50 -9.52 -6.09
C PRO A 272 4.29 -8.58 -6.21
N TRP A 273 4.15 -7.59 -5.32
CA TRP A 273 3.07 -6.61 -5.38
C TRP A 273 3.10 -5.80 -6.69
N ALA A 274 4.29 -5.32 -7.08
CA ALA A 274 4.46 -4.50 -8.27
C ALA A 274 4.17 -5.31 -9.54
N ARG A 275 4.68 -6.54 -9.61
CA ARG A 275 4.38 -7.48 -10.69
C ARG A 275 2.90 -7.82 -10.79
N SER A 276 2.24 -8.04 -9.65
CA SER A 276 0.81 -8.36 -9.58
C SER A 276 -0.09 -7.17 -9.95
N THR A 277 0.41 -5.93 -9.76
CA THR A 277 -0.35 -4.71 -10.05
C THR A 277 -0.14 -4.20 -11.48
N PHE A 278 1.11 -4.13 -11.93
CA PHE A 278 1.48 -3.46 -13.19
C PHE A 278 1.92 -4.42 -14.30
N GLY A 279 2.18 -5.70 -14.00
CA GLY A 279 2.53 -6.70 -15.01
C GLY A 279 3.73 -6.28 -15.87
N GLY A 280 3.54 -6.24 -17.18
CA GLY A 280 4.55 -5.79 -18.15
C GLY A 280 4.62 -4.27 -18.37
N HIS A 281 3.79 -3.49 -17.68
CA HIS A 281 3.63 -2.04 -17.89
C HIS A 281 4.53 -1.18 -16.98
N ALA A 282 5.49 -1.76 -16.29
CA ALA A 282 6.48 -1.05 -15.48
C ALA A 282 7.87 -1.63 -15.71
N GLY A 283 8.90 -0.80 -15.54
CA GLY A 283 10.28 -1.24 -15.37
C GLY A 283 10.48 -1.80 -13.95
N TYR A 284 11.37 -2.77 -13.81
CA TYR A 284 11.64 -3.40 -12.51
C TYR A 284 13.11 -3.41 -12.19
N CYS A 285 13.44 -3.02 -10.95
CA CYS A 285 14.78 -3.06 -10.40
C CYS A 285 14.81 -4.00 -9.18
N PRO A 286 15.66 -5.03 -9.17
CA PRO A 286 15.84 -5.84 -7.97
C PRO A 286 16.22 -4.98 -6.76
N VAL A 287 15.91 -5.44 -5.55
CA VAL A 287 16.34 -4.79 -4.31
C VAL A 287 17.84 -5.07 -4.11
N VAL A 288 18.68 -4.22 -4.66
CA VAL A 288 20.15 -4.36 -4.71
C VAL A 288 20.85 -3.11 -4.15
N SER A 289 22.18 -3.13 -4.10
CA SER A 289 22.97 -1.95 -3.68
C SER A 289 22.76 -0.76 -4.66
N PRO A 290 23.01 0.48 -4.21
CA PRO A 290 22.87 1.67 -5.06
C PRO A 290 23.68 1.60 -6.36
N GLU A 291 24.91 1.07 -6.32
CA GLU A 291 25.79 0.95 -7.46
C GLU A 291 25.19 0.03 -8.55
N ARG A 292 24.57 -1.07 -8.13
CA ARG A 292 23.87 -1.98 -9.05
C ARG A 292 22.56 -1.39 -9.55
N ALA A 293 21.82 -0.67 -8.69
CA ALA A 293 20.58 0.00 -9.05
C ALA A 293 20.81 1.15 -10.06
N ALA A 294 21.99 1.78 -10.06
CA ALA A 294 22.34 2.87 -10.98
C ALA A 294 22.16 2.46 -12.46
N GLY A 295 22.59 1.26 -12.84
CA GLY A 295 22.44 0.76 -14.20
C GLY A 295 20.97 0.61 -14.63
N PHE A 296 20.11 0.12 -13.72
CA PHE A 296 18.66 0.03 -13.97
C PHE A 296 18.02 1.41 -14.09
N LEU A 297 18.43 2.34 -13.23
CA LEU A 297 17.91 3.70 -13.21
C LEU A 297 18.29 4.44 -14.50
N ARG A 298 19.54 4.35 -14.95
CA ARG A 298 20.01 4.97 -16.19
C ARG A 298 19.27 4.40 -17.40
N LYS A 299 19.18 3.06 -17.52
CA LYS A 299 18.44 2.40 -18.59
C LYS A 299 16.97 2.84 -18.64
N PHE A 300 16.33 2.92 -17.48
CA PHE A 300 14.96 3.41 -17.40
C PHE A 300 14.86 4.87 -17.81
N TYR A 301 15.75 5.74 -17.33
CA TYR A 301 15.76 7.14 -17.68
C TYR A 301 15.81 7.37 -19.19
N ASP A 302 16.65 6.61 -19.90
CA ASP A 302 16.79 6.72 -21.35
C ASP A 302 15.54 6.20 -22.09
N ALA A 303 14.96 5.10 -21.62
CA ALA A 303 13.82 4.45 -22.24
C ALA A 303 12.46 5.08 -21.89
N ALA A 304 12.34 5.77 -20.76
CA ALA A 304 11.05 6.23 -20.20
C ALA A 304 10.15 6.99 -21.21
N PRO A 305 10.65 7.89 -22.08
CA PRO A 305 9.81 8.57 -23.05
C PRO A 305 9.15 7.68 -24.09
N LEU A 306 9.67 6.45 -24.29
CA LEU A 306 9.22 5.48 -25.30
C LEU A 306 8.35 4.37 -24.68
N LEU A 307 8.24 4.33 -23.36
CA LEU A 307 7.44 3.31 -22.69
C LEU A 307 5.94 3.61 -22.84
N PRO A 308 5.12 2.56 -23.05
CA PRO A 308 3.67 2.74 -23.04
C PRO A 308 3.20 3.17 -21.64
N PRO A 309 2.11 3.94 -21.55
CA PRO A 309 1.55 4.33 -20.27
C PRO A 309 1.14 3.09 -19.46
N PRO A 310 1.31 3.12 -18.13
CA PRO A 310 0.80 2.07 -17.26
C PRO A 310 -0.73 2.04 -17.27
N PRO A 311 -1.37 0.91 -16.91
CA PRO A 311 -2.82 0.84 -16.81
C PRO A 311 -3.34 1.83 -15.76
N LYS A 312 -4.43 2.53 -16.10
CA LYS A 312 -5.07 3.47 -15.17
C LYS A 312 -5.69 2.71 -13.99
N PRO A 313 -5.41 3.11 -12.75
CA PRO A 313 -6.09 2.56 -11.58
C PRO A 313 -7.55 3.05 -11.52
N ALA A 314 -8.36 2.38 -10.71
CA ALA A 314 -9.74 2.79 -10.46
C ALA A 314 -9.81 4.03 -9.57
N SER A 315 -10.88 4.79 -9.71
CA SER A 315 -11.19 5.92 -8.82
C SER A 315 -11.73 5.45 -7.46
N TRP A 316 -11.64 6.29 -6.43
CA TRP A 316 -12.23 5.99 -5.12
C TRP A 316 -13.73 5.68 -5.17
N PRO A 317 -14.58 6.39 -5.97
CA PRO A 317 -15.99 6.00 -6.14
C PRO A 317 -16.19 4.60 -6.73
N GLU A 318 -15.34 4.16 -7.66
CA GLU A 318 -15.38 2.80 -8.20
C GLU A 318 -14.99 1.75 -7.15
N ILE A 319 -13.97 2.04 -6.37
CA ILE A 319 -13.52 1.18 -5.27
C ILE A 319 -14.58 1.10 -4.17
N ALA A 320 -15.24 2.21 -3.83
CA ALA A 320 -16.34 2.21 -2.86
C ALA A 320 -17.49 1.29 -3.29
N ARG A 321 -17.84 1.27 -4.58
CA ARG A 321 -18.84 0.31 -5.11
C ARG A 321 -18.41 -1.14 -4.91
N GLN A 322 -17.13 -1.46 -5.10
CA GLN A 322 -16.60 -2.81 -4.88
C GLN A 322 -16.67 -3.21 -3.40
N PHE A 323 -16.25 -2.32 -2.48
CA PHE A 323 -16.39 -2.54 -1.04
C PHE A 323 -17.85 -2.76 -0.65
N LYS A 324 -18.76 -1.88 -1.09
CA LYS A 324 -20.18 -1.96 -0.81
C LYS A 324 -20.76 -3.30 -1.26
N ALA A 325 -20.43 -3.75 -2.46
CA ALA A 325 -20.87 -5.06 -2.97
C ALA A 325 -20.33 -6.25 -2.15
N VAL A 326 -19.12 -6.13 -1.57
CA VAL A 326 -18.60 -7.15 -0.63
C VAL A 326 -19.41 -7.13 0.66
N TYR A 327 -19.69 -5.96 1.24
CA TYR A 327 -20.43 -5.83 2.49
C TYR A 327 -21.88 -6.34 2.35
N GLU A 328 -22.57 -5.99 1.27
CA GLU A 328 -23.92 -6.47 0.98
C GLU A 328 -23.96 -8.00 0.94
N ARG A 329 -23.04 -8.63 0.20
CA ARG A 329 -22.92 -10.10 0.15
C ARG A 329 -22.62 -10.74 1.51
N VAL A 330 -21.85 -10.05 2.37
CA VAL A 330 -21.54 -10.54 3.73
C VAL A 330 -22.78 -10.48 4.62
N LEU A 331 -23.57 -9.41 4.51
CA LEU A 331 -24.80 -9.23 5.30
C LEU A 331 -25.94 -10.15 4.84
N GLU A 332 -26.00 -10.52 3.56
CA GLU A 332 -26.99 -11.47 3.01
C GLU A 332 -26.73 -12.92 3.45
N ARG A 333 -25.50 -13.27 3.80
CA ARG A 333 -25.16 -14.61 4.31
C ARG A 333 -25.69 -14.77 5.74
N LYS A 334 -26.71 -15.62 5.90
CA LYS A 334 -27.31 -16.02 7.19
C LYS A 334 -26.31 -16.81 8.04
#